data_97b18912fc2ec8a52e38ef7fe204a8fe
#
_entry.id   97b18912fc2ec8a52e38ef7fe204a8fe
#
_cell.length_a   1.000
_cell.length_b   1.000
_cell.length_c   1.000
_cell.angle_alpha   90.00
_cell.angle_beta   90.00
_cell.angle_gamma   90.00
#
_symmetry.space_group_name_H-M   'P 1'
#
loop_
_entity.id
_entity.type
_entity.pdbx_description
1 polymer ?
#
loop_
_entity_poly.entity_id
_entity_poly.type
_entity_poly.pdbx_seq_one_letter_code
_entity_poly.pdbx_strand_id
1 'polypeptide(L)'
;MKSKKERDWKFIIGMIVLLAIFAVMGGAFWNMVGKQAQMVREEEQKEEANAISAIYIETGEFLKTGVFVDLNNGTIFSTDIPAEGIYNKKGKLISDDVLENGDKVKIYGDGIMLESFPGQYPGVTKIQRTGRASLEETQEYEDQVNGMMKPVAVQ
;
A
#
# COMPACT_ATOMS: atom_id res chain seq x y z
N MET A 1 29.57 -1.82 64.69
CA MET A 1 28.21 -2.21 64.27
C MET A 1 27.49 -0.98 63.69
N LYS A 2 27.24 -0.96 62.38
CA LYS A 2 26.40 0.13 61.78
C LYS A 2 24.97 -0.04 62.26
N SER A 3 24.33 1.06 62.67
CA SER A 3 22.99 1.01 63.23
C SER A 3 21.97 0.50 62.19
N LYS A 4 20.95 -0.22 62.62
CA LYS A 4 19.87 -0.76 61.77
C LYS A 4 19.23 0.35 60.91
N LYS A 5 19.08 1.55 61.49
CA LYS A 5 18.54 2.78 60.87
C LYS A 5 19.36 3.25 59.65
N GLU A 6 20.70 3.11 59.69
CA GLU A 6 21.60 3.52 58.60
C GLU A 6 21.54 2.58 57.41
N ARG A 7 21.24 1.29 57.64
CA ARG A 7 21.05 0.26 56.63
C ARG A 7 19.73 0.42 55.91
N ASP A 8 18.68 0.71 56.64
CA ASP A 8 17.34 0.92 56.12
C ASP A 8 17.28 2.21 55.22
N TRP A 9 17.99 3.24 55.62
CA TRP A 9 18.11 4.49 54.83
C TRP A 9 18.81 4.28 53.46
N LYS A 10 19.89 3.51 53.44
CA LYS A 10 20.61 3.20 52.21
C LYS A 10 19.77 2.35 51.26
N PHE A 11 18.99 1.44 51.78
CA PHE A 11 18.06 0.62 51.03
C PHE A 11 16.95 1.47 50.39
N ILE A 12 16.38 2.42 51.15
CA ILE A 12 15.35 3.35 50.67
C ILE A 12 15.91 4.22 49.54
N ILE A 13 17.11 4.79 49.73
CA ILE A 13 17.76 5.59 48.65
C ILE A 13 17.98 4.75 47.38
N GLY A 14 18.49 3.54 47.53
CA GLY A 14 18.70 2.62 46.39
C GLY A 14 17.41 2.34 45.63
N MET A 15 16.31 2.13 46.34
CA MET A 15 15.01 1.88 45.75
C MET A 15 14.46 3.10 45.00
N ILE A 16 14.64 4.29 45.55
CA ILE A 16 14.24 5.57 44.90
C ILE A 16 15.04 5.81 43.62
N VAL A 17 16.35 5.56 43.64
CA VAL A 17 17.22 5.69 42.47
C VAL A 17 16.81 4.69 41.39
N LEU A 18 16.50 3.45 41.75
CA LEU A 18 16.06 2.42 40.83
C LEU A 18 14.71 2.81 40.18
N LEU A 19 13.76 3.30 40.94
CA LEU A 19 12.47 3.79 40.41
C LEU A 19 12.65 4.99 39.49
N ALA A 20 13.57 5.89 39.78
CA ALA A 20 13.87 7.02 38.91
C ALA A 20 14.46 6.58 37.57
N ILE A 21 15.36 5.57 37.57
CA ILE A 21 15.90 4.98 36.34
C ILE A 21 14.79 4.35 35.51
N PHE A 22 13.90 3.59 36.13
CA PHE A 22 12.77 2.97 35.43
C PHE A 22 11.83 4.01 34.82
N ALA A 23 11.57 5.13 35.53
CA ALA A 23 10.73 6.20 35.01
C ALA A 23 11.34 6.89 33.78
N VAL A 24 12.65 7.14 33.80
CA VAL A 24 13.37 7.74 32.66
C VAL A 24 13.43 6.78 31.46
N MET A 25 13.74 5.50 31.71
CA MET A 25 13.77 4.50 30.64
C MET A 25 12.39 4.24 30.05
N GLY A 26 11.35 4.19 30.89
CA GLY A 26 9.96 4.04 30.45
C GLY A 26 9.52 5.23 29.59
N GLY A 27 9.83 6.47 29.99
CA GLY A 27 9.52 7.68 29.23
C GLY A 27 10.21 7.72 27.87
N ALA A 28 11.49 7.35 27.80
CA ALA A 28 12.25 7.27 26.55
C ALA A 28 11.68 6.20 25.62
N PHE A 29 11.33 5.02 26.15
CA PHE A 29 10.71 3.94 25.41
C PHE A 29 9.35 4.33 24.81
N TRP A 30 8.47 4.95 25.63
CA TRP A 30 7.18 5.45 25.15
C TRP A 30 7.32 6.50 24.04
N ASN A 31 8.28 7.41 24.18
CA ASN A 31 8.54 8.42 23.15
C ASN A 31 9.04 7.80 21.84
N MET A 32 9.88 6.78 21.91
CA MET A 32 10.40 6.06 20.75
C MET A 32 9.27 5.28 20.02
N VAL A 33 8.43 4.57 20.77
CA VAL A 33 7.26 3.85 20.22
C VAL A 33 6.27 4.83 19.61
N GLY A 34 6.01 5.96 20.25
CA GLY A 34 5.13 7.00 19.70
C GLY A 34 5.62 7.57 18.37
N LYS A 35 6.93 7.83 18.23
CA LYS A 35 7.51 8.31 16.96
C LYS A 35 7.43 7.27 15.85
N GLN A 36 7.69 5.99 16.13
CA GLN A 36 7.54 4.93 15.15
C GLN A 36 6.09 4.79 14.67
N ALA A 37 5.12 4.84 15.59
CA ALA A 37 3.71 4.80 15.23
C ALA A 37 3.26 6.01 14.39
N GLN A 38 3.86 7.17 14.59
CA GLN A 38 3.59 8.34 13.76
C GLN A 38 4.16 8.18 12.35
N MET A 39 5.42 7.75 12.20
CA MET A 39 6.03 7.51 10.89
C MET A 39 5.25 6.50 10.07
N VAL A 40 4.83 5.38 10.67
CA VAL A 40 4.01 4.36 9.98
C VAL A 40 2.68 4.96 9.49
N ARG A 41 2.01 5.77 10.33
CA ARG A 41 0.75 6.43 9.93
C ARG A 41 0.94 7.44 8.81
N GLU A 42 2.03 8.18 8.82
CA GLU A 42 2.36 9.15 7.77
C GLU A 42 2.65 8.45 6.43
N GLU A 43 3.36 7.32 6.47
CA GLU A 43 3.60 6.47 5.29
C GLU A 43 2.30 5.88 4.75
N GLU A 44 1.46 5.29 5.61
CA GLU A 44 0.14 4.76 5.23
C GLU A 44 -0.77 5.85 4.63
N GLN A 45 -0.77 7.05 5.20
CA GLN A 45 -1.56 8.17 4.68
C GLN A 45 -1.03 8.66 3.32
N LYS A 46 0.28 8.66 3.11
CA LYS A 46 0.89 9.03 1.84
C LYS A 46 0.59 7.99 0.76
N GLU A 47 0.70 6.70 1.07
CA GLU A 47 0.31 5.62 0.16
C GLU A 47 -1.17 5.70 -0.22
N GLU A 48 -2.05 5.95 0.77
CA GLU A 48 -3.48 6.12 0.53
C GLU A 48 -3.79 7.34 -0.34
N ALA A 49 -3.07 8.45 -0.15
CA ALA A 49 -3.24 9.67 -0.96
C ALA A 49 -2.80 9.49 -2.41
N ASN A 50 -1.80 8.64 -2.66
CA ASN A 50 -1.29 8.32 -4.00
C ASN A 50 -1.97 7.12 -4.65
N ALA A 51 -2.91 6.49 -3.94
CA ALA A 51 -3.56 5.29 -4.44
C ALA A 51 -4.46 5.57 -5.65
N ILE A 52 -4.29 4.77 -6.70
CA ILE A 52 -5.05 4.85 -7.95
C ILE A 52 -6.21 3.86 -7.90
N SER A 53 -7.43 4.36 -8.12
CA SER A 53 -8.60 3.50 -8.33
C SER A 53 -8.69 3.15 -9.82
N ALA A 54 -8.60 1.88 -10.16
CA ALA A 54 -8.54 1.41 -11.53
C ALA A 54 -9.44 0.20 -11.79
N ILE A 55 -9.71 -0.04 -13.05
CA ILE A 55 -10.30 -1.28 -13.55
C ILE A 55 -9.26 -2.06 -14.35
N TYR A 56 -9.18 -3.36 -14.12
CA TYR A 56 -8.33 -4.26 -14.88
C TYR A 56 -9.04 -4.73 -16.14
N ILE A 57 -8.38 -4.60 -17.29
CA ILE A 57 -8.88 -5.01 -18.61
C ILE A 57 -7.89 -5.96 -19.25
N GLU A 58 -8.37 -7.15 -19.62
CA GLU A 58 -7.60 -8.09 -20.41
C GLU A 58 -7.49 -7.60 -21.86
N THR A 59 -6.26 -7.55 -22.37
CA THR A 59 -5.98 -7.00 -23.72
C THR A 59 -5.86 -8.07 -24.81
N GLY A 60 -6.08 -9.34 -24.48
CA GLY A 60 -6.06 -10.45 -25.45
C GLY A 60 -4.75 -10.55 -26.23
N GLU A 61 -4.80 -10.27 -27.56
CA GLU A 61 -3.66 -10.48 -28.45
C GLU A 61 -2.56 -9.40 -28.38
N PHE A 62 -2.86 -8.19 -27.83
CA PHE A 62 -1.95 -7.05 -27.90
C PHE A 62 -0.88 -7.05 -26.82
N LEU A 63 -1.22 -7.46 -25.61
CA LEU A 63 -0.28 -7.62 -24.50
C LEU A 63 -0.55 -8.96 -23.82
N LYS A 64 0.51 -9.65 -23.45
CA LYS A 64 0.40 -10.92 -22.69
C LYS A 64 -0.15 -10.71 -21.27
N THR A 65 -0.14 -9.48 -20.83
CA THR A 65 -0.67 -9.01 -19.54
C THR A 65 -1.75 -7.98 -19.82
N GLY A 66 -2.80 -7.93 -19.01
CA GLY A 66 -3.82 -6.89 -19.10
C GLY A 66 -3.27 -5.51 -18.75
N VAL A 67 -4.12 -4.51 -18.88
CA VAL A 67 -3.85 -3.13 -18.51
C VAL A 67 -4.83 -2.65 -17.45
N PHE A 68 -4.49 -1.55 -16.81
CA PHE A 68 -5.35 -0.86 -15.86
C PHE A 68 -5.81 0.46 -16.47
N VAL A 69 -7.07 0.80 -16.26
CA VAL A 69 -7.62 2.11 -16.62
C VAL A 69 -7.94 2.85 -15.32
N ASP A 70 -7.31 3.99 -15.11
CA ASP A 70 -7.60 4.87 -13.96
C ASP A 70 -9.03 5.40 -14.05
N LEU A 71 -9.85 5.09 -13.06
CA LEU A 71 -11.27 5.47 -13.01
C LEU A 71 -11.49 6.99 -12.86
N ASN A 72 -10.46 7.75 -12.48
CA ASN A 72 -10.58 9.19 -12.29
C ASN A 72 -10.29 9.99 -13.56
N ASN A 73 -9.36 9.51 -14.41
CA ASN A 73 -8.89 10.28 -15.56
C ASN A 73 -8.80 9.49 -16.86
N GLY A 74 -9.09 8.18 -16.84
CA GLY A 74 -9.07 7.31 -18.01
C GLY A 74 -7.67 6.95 -18.52
N THR A 75 -6.61 7.24 -17.76
CA THR A 75 -5.25 6.86 -18.13
C THR A 75 -5.09 5.35 -18.18
N ILE A 76 -4.56 4.84 -19.31
CA ILE A 76 -4.26 3.41 -19.49
C ILE A 76 -2.80 3.17 -19.11
N PHE A 77 -2.58 2.23 -18.19
CA PHE A 77 -1.24 1.88 -17.73
C PHE A 77 -1.09 0.39 -17.42
N SER A 78 0.14 -0.07 -17.33
CA SER A 78 0.52 -1.39 -16.89
C SER A 78 1.34 -1.32 -15.61
N THR A 79 1.27 -2.37 -14.80
CA THR A 79 2.13 -2.57 -13.65
C THR A 79 2.32 -4.05 -13.39
N ASP A 80 3.42 -4.40 -12.74
CA ASP A 80 3.63 -5.75 -12.25
C ASP A 80 2.81 -5.98 -10.97
N ILE A 81 2.34 -7.21 -10.80
CA ILE A 81 1.71 -7.63 -9.54
C ILE A 81 2.83 -7.79 -8.51
N PRO A 82 2.74 -7.14 -7.33
CA PRO A 82 3.73 -7.31 -6.28
C PRO A 82 3.92 -8.78 -5.88
N ALA A 83 5.14 -9.12 -5.46
CA ALA A 83 5.49 -10.51 -5.11
C ALA A 83 4.64 -11.08 -3.97
N GLU A 84 4.11 -10.22 -3.11
CA GLU A 84 3.19 -10.58 -2.04
C GLU A 84 1.82 -11.01 -2.57
N GLY A 85 1.47 -10.66 -3.83
CA GLY A 85 0.19 -10.95 -4.46
C GLY A 85 -0.86 -9.86 -4.30
N ILE A 86 -2.13 -10.24 -4.45
CA ILE A 86 -3.27 -9.34 -4.45
C ILE A 86 -4.06 -9.48 -3.14
N TYR A 87 -4.55 -8.37 -2.62
CA TYR A 87 -5.38 -8.32 -1.43
C TYR A 87 -6.87 -8.21 -1.80
N ASN A 88 -7.73 -8.82 -1.00
CA ASN A 88 -9.18 -8.62 -1.14
C ASN A 88 -9.62 -7.31 -0.46
N LYS A 89 -10.91 -6.98 -0.60
CA LYS A 89 -11.52 -5.78 0.00
C LYS A 89 -11.35 -5.67 1.52
N LYS A 90 -11.13 -6.80 2.23
CA LYS A 90 -10.91 -6.84 3.67
C LYS A 90 -9.42 -6.75 4.05
N GLY A 91 -8.53 -6.52 3.07
CA GLY A 91 -7.10 -6.46 3.30
C GLY A 91 -6.44 -7.83 3.54
N LYS A 92 -7.13 -8.94 3.21
CA LYS A 92 -6.56 -10.28 3.30
C LYS A 92 -5.92 -10.65 1.96
N LEU A 93 -4.71 -11.19 1.99
CA LEU A 93 -4.04 -11.71 0.81
C LEU A 93 -4.89 -12.81 0.15
N ILE A 94 -5.00 -12.75 -1.17
CA ILE A 94 -5.69 -13.75 -2.00
C ILE A 94 -4.61 -14.66 -2.58
N SER A 95 -4.79 -15.97 -2.44
CA SER A 95 -3.83 -16.96 -2.94
C SER A 95 -3.84 -17.12 -4.47
N ASP A 96 -4.90 -16.69 -5.13
CA ASP A 96 -5.03 -16.72 -6.58
C ASP A 96 -4.67 -15.32 -7.12
N ASP A 97 -3.44 -15.18 -7.58
CA ASP A 97 -2.83 -13.91 -8.01
C ASP A 97 -3.35 -13.43 -9.38
N VAL A 98 -4.48 -13.92 -9.82
CA VAL A 98 -5.05 -13.58 -11.12
C VAL A 98 -6.14 -12.55 -10.95
N LEU A 99 -5.95 -11.37 -11.56
CA LEU A 99 -7.03 -10.44 -11.82
C LEU A 99 -7.86 -10.95 -12.99
N GLU A 100 -9.15 -10.82 -12.87
CA GLU A 100 -10.09 -11.14 -13.93
C GLU A 100 -10.58 -9.86 -14.62
N ASN A 101 -10.90 -9.96 -15.87
CA ASN A 101 -11.43 -8.85 -16.67
C ASN A 101 -12.61 -8.15 -15.97
N GLY A 102 -12.53 -6.84 -15.82
CA GLY A 102 -13.51 -6.03 -15.09
C GLY A 102 -13.31 -5.97 -13.56
N ASP A 103 -12.22 -6.54 -13.02
CA ASP A 103 -11.91 -6.36 -11.60
C ASP A 103 -11.59 -4.91 -11.29
N LYS A 104 -12.29 -4.33 -10.30
CA LYS A 104 -11.98 -3.01 -9.76
C LYS A 104 -10.95 -3.15 -8.65
N VAL A 105 -9.89 -2.37 -8.74
CA VAL A 105 -8.75 -2.41 -7.84
C VAL A 105 -8.39 -1.04 -7.30
N LYS A 106 -7.73 -1.02 -6.15
CA LYS A 106 -7.01 0.11 -5.62
C LYS A 106 -5.52 -0.24 -5.61
N ILE A 107 -4.72 0.56 -6.28
CA ILE A 107 -3.28 0.33 -6.50
C ILE A 107 -2.53 1.35 -5.68
N TYR A 108 -1.68 0.88 -4.78
CA TYR A 108 -0.87 1.68 -3.88
C TYR A 108 0.57 1.68 -4.36
N GLY A 109 1.26 2.81 -4.19
CA GLY A 109 2.66 2.94 -4.58
C GLY A 109 3.19 4.35 -4.40
N ASP A 110 4.32 4.64 -5.04
CA ASP A 110 5.03 5.92 -4.91
C ASP A 110 4.38 7.09 -5.66
N GLY A 111 3.39 6.82 -6.51
CA GLY A 111 2.70 7.81 -7.34
C GLY A 111 3.46 8.22 -8.61
N ILE A 112 4.55 7.54 -8.95
CA ILE A 112 5.37 7.86 -10.11
C ILE A 112 5.00 6.97 -11.30
N MET A 113 4.36 7.55 -12.31
CA MET A 113 4.04 6.88 -13.57
C MET A 113 5.00 7.31 -14.67
N LEU A 114 5.58 6.35 -15.38
CA LEU A 114 6.44 6.63 -16.52
C LEU A 114 5.61 6.97 -17.75
N GLU A 115 6.06 8.00 -18.48
CA GLU A 115 5.43 8.44 -19.73
C GLU A 115 5.75 7.44 -20.85
N SER A 116 4.82 6.55 -21.11
CA SER A 116 4.84 5.58 -22.22
C SER A 116 3.39 5.30 -22.65
N PHE A 117 3.18 4.50 -23.69
CA PHE A 117 1.84 4.05 -24.03
C PHE A 117 1.81 2.53 -24.24
N PRO A 118 1.06 1.77 -23.39
CA PRO A 118 0.42 2.24 -22.16
C PRO A 118 1.43 2.82 -21.16
N GLY A 119 0.98 3.65 -20.22
CA GLY A 119 1.80 4.14 -19.11
C GLY A 119 2.38 2.95 -18.31
N GLN A 120 3.48 3.17 -17.59
CA GLN A 120 4.04 2.15 -16.71
C GLN A 120 4.11 2.67 -15.28
N TYR A 121 3.64 1.87 -14.33
CA TYR A 121 3.68 2.20 -12.90
C TYR A 121 4.57 1.19 -12.14
N PRO A 122 5.89 1.39 -12.13
CA PRO A 122 6.83 0.42 -11.55
C PRO A 122 6.88 0.43 -10.03
N GLY A 123 6.50 1.54 -9.38
CA GLY A 123 6.58 1.76 -7.94
C GLY A 123 5.40 1.21 -7.14
N VAL A 124 4.69 0.19 -7.66
CA VAL A 124 3.54 -0.41 -6.97
C VAL A 124 4.00 -1.28 -5.82
N THR A 125 3.43 -1.02 -4.64
CA THR A 125 3.70 -1.76 -3.39
C THR A 125 2.58 -2.74 -3.06
N LYS A 126 1.32 -2.42 -3.46
CA LYS A 126 0.15 -3.24 -3.12
C LYS A 126 -0.96 -3.06 -4.14
N ILE A 127 -1.64 -4.16 -4.46
CA ILE A 127 -2.89 -4.14 -5.25
C ILE A 127 -4.00 -4.75 -4.39
N GLN A 128 -5.11 -4.03 -4.27
CA GLN A 128 -6.28 -4.47 -3.51
C GLN A 128 -7.50 -4.53 -4.42
N ARG A 129 -8.08 -5.71 -4.58
CA ARG A 129 -9.35 -5.88 -5.29
C ARG A 129 -10.49 -5.33 -4.45
N THR A 130 -11.18 -4.33 -4.97
CA THR A 130 -12.27 -3.62 -4.28
C THR A 130 -13.65 -4.08 -4.72
N GLY A 131 -13.76 -4.66 -5.90
CA GLY A 131 -15.02 -5.14 -6.46
C GLY A 131 -14.86 -5.62 -7.88
N ARG A 132 -15.98 -5.66 -8.61
CA ARG A 132 -16.06 -5.97 -10.03
C ARG A 132 -17.01 -5.00 -10.72
N ALA A 133 -16.70 -4.62 -11.92
CA ALA A 133 -17.56 -3.84 -12.79
C ALA A 133 -18.72 -4.70 -13.32
N SER A 134 -19.79 -4.07 -13.79
CA SER A 134 -20.82 -4.74 -14.58
C SER A 134 -20.27 -5.15 -15.95
N LEU A 135 -20.96 -6.05 -16.63
CA LEU A 135 -20.56 -6.43 -18.00
C LEU A 135 -20.57 -5.24 -18.96
N GLU A 136 -21.57 -4.37 -18.84
CA GLU A 136 -21.70 -3.16 -19.66
C GLU A 136 -20.53 -2.19 -19.41
N GLU A 137 -20.21 -1.92 -18.16
CA GLU A 137 -19.08 -1.07 -17.76
C GLU A 137 -17.74 -1.67 -18.22
N THR A 138 -17.57 -2.98 -18.08
CA THR A 138 -16.34 -3.68 -18.54
C THR A 138 -16.19 -3.52 -20.06
N GLN A 139 -17.26 -3.73 -20.82
CA GLN A 139 -17.25 -3.59 -22.27
C GLN A 139 -16.89 -2.17 -22.73
N GLU A 140 -17.39 -1.15 -22.03
CA GLU A 140 -17.04 0.24 -22.32
C GLU A 140 -15.54 0.49 -22.20
N TYR A 141 -14.91 -0.01 -21.13
CA TYR A 141 -13.45 0.11 -20.93
C TYR A 141 -12.65 -0.76 -21.91
N GLU A 142 -13.12 -1.96 -22.27
CA GLU A 142 -12.52 -2.77 -23.34
C GLU A 142 -12.50 -2.01 -24.66
N ASP A 143 -13.61 -1.41 -25.04
CA ASP A 143 -13.73 -0.64 -26.29
C ASP A 143 -12.78 0.57 -26.27
N GLN A 144 -12.67 1.26 -25.14
CA GLN A 144 -11.72 2.35 -24.94
C GLN A 144 -10.27 1.88 -25.13
N VAL A 145 -9.87 0.81 -24.44
CA VAL A 145 -8.51 0.22 -24.51
C VAL A 145 -8.21 -0.23 -25.93
N ASN A 146 -9.11 -0.99 -26.56
CA ASN A 146 -8.95 -1.47 -27.91
C ASN A 146 -8.90 -0.33 -28.94
N GLY A 147 -9.68 0.73 -28.73
CA GLY A 147 -9.67 1.92 -29.58
C GLY A 147 -8.33 2.66 -29.57
N MET A 148 -7.69 2.73 -28.40
CA MET A 148 -6.41 3.42 -28.22
C MET A 148 -5.20 2.55 -28.61
N MET A 149 -5.30 1.22 -28.47
CA MET A 149 -4.20 0.30 -28.73
C MET A 149 -4.13 -0.22 -30.18
N LYS A 150 -5.15 0.03 -31.00
CA LYS A 150 -5.09 -0.31 -32.42
C LYS A 150 -3.99 0.50 -33.11
N PRO A 151 -3.06 -0.15 -33.85
CA PRO A 151 -2.11 0.58 -34.66
C PRO A 151 -2.86 1.44 -35.67
N VAL A 152 -2.52 2.73 -35.72
CA VAL A 152 -3.02 3.61 -36.78
C VAL A 152 -2.51 3.04 -38.09
N ALA A 153 -3.43 2.52 -38.93
CA ALA A 153 -3.07 2.08 -40.28
C ALA A 153 -2.53 3.31 -41.01
N VAL A 154 -1.21 3.34 -41.21
CA VAL A 154 -0.56 4.34 -42.06
C VAL A 154 -0.97 4.01 -43.48
N GLN A 155 -1.83 4.86 -44.04
CA GLN A 155 -2.19 4.86 -45.46
C GLN A 155 -1.08 5.47 -46.30
#